data_f68a514315aba67c187a483842e7b151
#
_entry.id   f68a514315aba67c187a483842e7b151
#
_cell.length_a   1.000
_cell.length_b   1.000
_cell.length_c   1.000
_cell.angle_alpha   90.00
_cell.angle_beta   90.00
_cell.angle_gamma   90.00
#
_symmetry.space_group_name_H-M   'P 1'
#
loop_
_entity.id
_entity.type
_entity.pdbx_description
1 polymer ?
#
loop_
_entity_poly.entity_id
_entity_poly.type
_entity_poly.pdbx_seq_one_letter_code
_entity_poly.pdbx_strand_id
1 'polypeptide(L)'
;MSEFSEMLENYVTTKKVNKYQMAKYLSIDRSSLHKIIQGQRNAPSKDLVKRMGKYLELSPYETSELLELYSISLVSPERYYRRKNVHSFLESFHAQPSKIEMPSFQKSDFQIQNRDVVPFSGTWQSLEYLIYHLVTQENESGKGMIKFLGTPQLPGFSNMFPLIQGKTVLRHILPFSKYDNILEIRDDHNFQSLSQIISLYAQFANRKVHYETAYYYGMDFSHSIFPPFPYMIVTSQYALWLSGNYQNGLLVQDQDTVKYLNQVFDKLYEQTTLLLVPIQDLHSQLAVNQKIMSCKSDTEILFQLVPCLVPFIQKIDVRKYLLENMPQKEYFIQSFSTYIQNLIHRHEQIHPLHFCSLNGIRRFLEKGVFDEFSTDFYRPLDKADRKKVVQQFLKYAPMYELRLLREDLGELSNGLKVYLSDSLGYIQFMSSDGHVIVLTLENPNFLSSFKDYFESMDADLYYPKEEALILIQKLLNQY
;
A
#
# COMPACT_ATOMS: atom_id res chain seq x y z
N MET A 1 -16.61 17.76 25.59
CA MET A 1 -17.58 17.03 24.78
C MET A 1 -16.86 16.57 23.53
N SER A 2 -17.24 15.46 22.93
CA SER A 2 -16.71 15.07 21.61
C SER A 2 -17.45 15.80 20.49
N GLU A 3 -16.82 16.03 19.34
CA GLU A 3 -17.47 16.62 18.17
C GLU A 3 -18.76 15.85 17.77
N PHE A 4 -18.76 14.52 17.95
CA PHE A 4 -19.96 13.70 17.79
C PHE A 4 -21.11 14.14 18.69
N SER A 5 -20.86 14.33 20.00
CA SER A 5 -21.90 14.73 20.94
C SER A 5 -22.38 16.16 20.71
N GLU A 6 -21.48 17.06 20.31
CA GLU A 6 -21.81 18.45 19.96
C GLU A 6 -22.71 18.50 18.71
N MET A 7 -22.37 17.75 17.68
CA MET A 7 -23.19 17.67 16.47
C MET A 7 -24.56 17.05 16.76
N LEU A 8 -24.60 15.96 17.53
CA LEU A 8 -25.85 15.30 17.92
C LEU A 8 -26.74 16.24 18.74
N GLU A 9 -26.18 16.96 19.71
CA GLU A 9 -26.91 17.96 20.51
C GLU A 9 -27.46 19.09 19.65
N ASN A 10 -26.67 19.55 18.68
CA ASN A 10 -27.09 20.59 17.71
C ASN A 10 -28.32 20.11 16.90
N TYR A 11 -28.29 18.89 16.34
CA TYR A 11 -29.45 18.34 15.61
C TYR A 11 -30.67 18.18 16.50
N VAL A 12 -30.50 17.65 17.71
CA VAL A 12 -31.62 17.47 18.68
C VAL A 12 -32.26 18.82 19.05
N THR A 13 -31.42 19.85 19.20
CA THR A 13 -31.87 21.20 19.60
C THR A 13 -32.55 21.92 18.44
N THR A 14 -31.86 21.97 17.27
CA THR A 14 -32.35 22.69 16.08
C THR A 14 -33.65 22.10 15.57
N LYS A 15 -33.78 20.78 15.57
CA LYS A 15 -35.02 20.08 15.16
C LYS A 15 -36.07 19.99 16.25
N LYS A 16 -35.84 20.60 17.44
CA LYS A 16 -36.76 20.61 18.61
C LYS A 16 -37.27 19.22 18.99
N VAL A 17 -36.36 18.24 19.01
CA VAL A 17 -36.71 16.82 19.18
C VAL A 17 -37.19 16.51 20.59
N ASN A 18 -38.30 15.75 20.70
CA ASN A 18 -38.75 15.20 21.98
C ASN A 18 -37.83 14.03 22.38
N LYS A 19 -36.93 14.28 23.36
CA LYS A 19 -35.97 13.29 23.84
C LYS A 19 -36.59 12.03 24.40
N TYR A 20 -37.81 12.11 24.96
CA TYR A 20 -38.53 10.93 25.46
C TYR A 20 -38.97 10.01 24.30
N GLN A 21 -39.60 10.59 23.28
CA GLN A 21 -40.02 9.83 22.10
C GLN A 21 -38.85 9.26 21.34
N MET A 22 -37.76 10.00 21.22
CA MET A 22 -36.51 9.54 20.61
C MET A 22 -35.95 8.34 21.37
N ALA A 23 -35.86 8.40 22.70
CA ALA A 23 -35.41 7.28 23.53
C ALA A 23 -36.26 6.02 23.34
N LYS A 24 -37.59 6.18 23.29
CA LYS A 24 -38.54 5.09 23.02
C LYS A 24 -38.31 4.47 21.63
N TYR A 25 -38.14 5.29 20.58
CA TYR A 25 -37.90 4.82 19.23
C TYR A 25 -36.59 4.04 19.14
N LEU A 26 -35.55 4.51 19.82
CA LEU A 26 -34.22 3.90 19.84
C LEU A 26 -34.17 2.67 20.76
N SER A 27 -35.20 2.39 21.55
CA SER A 27 -35.25 1.31 22.55
C SER A 27 -34.15 1.41 23.61
N ILE A 28 -33.82 2.62 24.04
CA ILE A 28 -32.90 2.92 25.14
C ILE A 28 -33.56 3.76 26.21
N ASP A 29 -33.01 3.74 27.42
CA ASP A 29 -33.54 4.59 28.47
C ASP A 29 -33.19 6.07 28.26
N ARG A 30 -34.04 6.97 28.82
CA ARG A 30 -33.87 8.42 28.66
C ARG A 30 -32.54 8.94 29.24
N SER A 31 -32.09 8.33 30.35
CA SER A 31 -30.85 8.73 30.99
C SER A 31 -29.63 8.37 30.09
N SER A 32 -29.65 7.19 29.46
CA SER A 32 -28.64 6.77 28.50
C SER A 32 -28.60 7.70 27.29
N LEU A 33 -29.74 8.03 26.69
CA LEU A 33 -29.82 8.99 25.59
C LEU A 33 -29.23 10.35 25.99
N HIS A 34 -29.62 10.84 27.19
CA HIS A 34 -29.12 12.11 27.71
C HIS A 34 -27.61 12.10 27.86
N LYS A 35 -27.02 11.04 28.43
CA LYS A 35 -25.55 10.88 28.59
C LYS A 35 -24.82 10.83 27.25
N ILE A 36 -25.42 10.19 26.22
CA ILE A 36 -24.87 10.15 24.88
C ILE A 36 -24.84 11.55 24.25
N ILE A 37 -25.97 12.27 24.32
CA ILE A 37 -26.07 13.64 23.79
C ILE A 37 -25.10 14.58 24.50
N GLN A 38 -24.90 14.44 25.81
CA GLN A 38 -23.97 15.26 26.59
C GLN A 38 -22.49 14.80 26.50
N GLY A 39 -22.21 13.77 25.71
CA GLY A 39 -20.83 13.25 25.56
C GLY A 39 -20.26 12.57 26.80
N GLN A 40 -21.12 12.22 27.77
CA GLN A 40 -20.72 11.50 29.00
C GLN A 40 -20.57 9.99 28.76
N ARG A 41 -21.11 9.50 27.64
CA ARG A 41 -21.07 8.10 27.24
C ARG A 41 -21.13 8.02 25.72
N ASN A 42 -20.34 7.12 25.11
CA ASN A 42 -20.48 6.83 23.70
C ASN A 42 -21.75 6.02 23.39
N ALA A 43 -22.27 6.17 22.18
CA ALA A 43 -23.31 5.27 21.68
C ALA A 43 -22.77 3.83 21.63
N PRO A 44 -23.59 2.81 21.99
CA PRO A 44 -23.12 1.44 22.09
C PRO A 44 -22.81 0.78 20.73
N SER A 45 -23.37 1.30 19.64
CA SER A 45 -23.14 0.73 18.30
C SER A 45 -23.36 1.74 17.17
N LYS A 46 -22.72 1.49 16.02
CA LYS A 46 -22.97 2.23 14.77
C LYS A 46 -24.45 2.14 14.33
N ASP A 47 -25.10 0.99 14.57
CA ASP A 47 -26.53 0.83 14.26
C ASP A 47 -27.41 1.79 15.05
N LEU A 48 -27.11 1.97 16.32
CA LEU A 48 -27.84 2.96 17.13
C LEU A 48 -27.66 4.38 16.56
N VAL A 49 -26.48 4.75 16.14
CA VAL A 49 -26.22 6.07 15.52
C VAL A 49 -26.95 6.21 14.18
N LYS A 50 -26.99 5.17 13.34
CA LYS A 50 -27.80 5.16 12.11
C LYS A 50 -29.28 5.35 12.41
N ARG A 51 -29.79 4.69 13.44
CA ARG A 51 -31.20 4.85 13.89
C ARG A 51 -31.46 6.24 14.46
N MET A 52 -30.48 6.85 15.16
CA MET A 52 -30.54 8.27 15.55
C MET A 52 -30.68 9.18 14.34
N GLY A 53 -29.81 9.00 13.32
CA GLY A 53 -29.87 9.75 12.06
C GLY A 53 -31.23 9.62 11.37
N LYS A 54 -31.79 8.39 11.31
CA LYS A 54 -33.09 8.14 10.73
C LYS A 54 -34.21 8.84 11.52
N TYR A 55 -34.19 8.79 12.87
CA TYR A 55 -35.19 9.48 13.72
C TYR A 55 -35.09 11.00 13.56
N LEU A 56 -33.88 11.52 13.40
CA LEU A 56 -33.64 12.94 13.19
C LEU A 56 -33.90 13.39 11.75
N GLU A 57 -34.31 12.48 10.86
CA GLU A 57 -34.52 12.76 9.43
C GLU A 57 -33.30 13.44 8.81
N LEU A 58 -32.08 12.91 9.09
CA LEU A 58 -30.84 13.41 8.50
C LEU A 58 -30.73 12.93 7.07
N SER A 59 -30.16 13.78 6.22
CA SER A 59 -29.76 13.40 4.86
C SER A 59 -28.69 12.28 4.90
N PRO A 60 -28.45 11.57 3.78
CA PRO A 60 -27.36 10.60 3.70
C PRO A 60 -26.01 11.20 4.04
N TYR A 61 -25.74 12.45 3.62
CA TYR A 61 -24.50 13.16 3.91
C TYR A 61 -24.35 13.44 5.42
N GLU A 62 -25.37 14.05 6.05
CA GLU A 62 -25.38 14.35 7.50
C GLU A 62 -25.26 13.07 8.34
N THR A 63 -25.91 11.98 7.89
CA THR A 63 -25.81 10.68 8.58
C THR A 63 -24.37 10.12 8.47
N SER A 64 -23.75 10.26 7.32
CA SER A 64 -22.35 9.83 7.12
C SER A 64 -21.38 10.62 8.00
N GLU A 65 -21.56 11.95 8.06
CA GLU A 65 -20.77 12.83 8.91
C GLU A 65 -20.92 12.49 10.40
N LEU A 66 -22.15 12.27 10.84
CA LEU A 66 -22.43 11.86 12.23
C LEU A 66 -21.77 10.51 12.58
N LEU A 67 -21.79 9.54 11.65
CA LEU A 67 -21.14 8.25 11.81
C LEU A 67 -19.60 8.36 11.81
N GLU A 68 -19.05 9.27 11.02
CA GLU A 68 -17.62 9.55 11.02
C GLU A 68 -17.18 10.11 12.37
N LEU A 69 -17.86 11.15 12.87
CA LEU A 69 -17.58 11.74 14.18
C LEU A 69 -17.77 10.74 15.33
N TYR A 70 -18.78 9.87 15.23
CA TYR A 70 -18.94 8.76 16.18
C TYR A 70 -17.71 7.84 16.16
N SER A 71 -17.27 7.44 14.98
CA SER A 71 -16.10 6.55 14.84
C SER A 71 -14.82 7.19 15.39
N ILE A 72 -14.63 8.50 15.15
CA ILE A 72 -13.56 9.30 15.73
C ILE A 72 -13.64 9.33 17.26
N SER A 73 -14.85 9.45 17.82
CA SER A 73 -15.06 9.51 19.28
C SER A 73 -14.71 8.20 20.01
N LEU A 74 -14.71 7.07 19.31
CA LEU A 74 -14.37 5.76 19.88
C LEU A 74 -12.85 5.54 20.01
N VAL A 75 -12.08 6.22 19.17
CA VAL A 75 -10.62 6.16 19.13
C VAL A 75 -10.07 7.60 19.17
N SER A 76 -8.85 7.86 18.87
CA SER A 76 -8.41 9.25 18.64
C SER A 76 -8.62 9.64 17.16
N PRO A 77 -8.79 10.95 16.84
CA PRO A 77 -8.84 11.40 15.44
C PRO A 77 -7.65 10.90 14.62
N GLU A 78 -6.45 10.94 15.22
CA GLU A 78 -5.22 10.45 14.59
C GLU A 78 -5.33 8.97 14.19
N ARG A 79 -5.73 8.10 15.11
CA ARG A 79 -5.92 6.67 14.82
C ARG A 79 -7.00 6.43 13.77
N TYR A 80 -8.10 7.16 13.87
CA TYR A 80 -9.20 7.04 12.90
C TYR A 80 -8.71 7.34 11.48
N TYR A 81 -8.06 8.48 11.27
CA TYR A 81 -7.61 8.86 9.93
C TYR A 81 -6.47 7.95 9.42
N ARG A 82 -5.55 7.52 10.26
CA ARG A 82 -4.53 6.52 9.87
C ARG A 82 -5.18 5.23 9.37
N ARG A 83 -6.18 4.70 10.09
CA ARG A 83 -6.92 3.51 9.65
C ARG A 83 -7.70 3.74 8.35
N LYS A 84 -8.32 4.90 8.21
CA LYS A 84 -9.03 5.30 6.99
C LYS A 84 -8.07 5.36 5.79
N ASN A 85 -6.87 5.89 5.96
CA ASN A 85 -5.85 5.97 4.90
C ASN A 85 -5.36 4.57 4.49
N VAL A 86 -5.11 3.67 5.44
CA VAL A 86 -4.78 2.26 5.13
C VAL A 86 -5.94 1.58 4.39
N HIS A 87 -7.17 1.78 4.84
CA HIS A 87 -8.35 1.21 4.19
C HIS A 87 -8.47 1.70 2.73
N SER A 88 -8.39 3.02 2.53
CA SER A 88 -8.41 3.62 1.18
C SER A 88 -7.26 3.14 0.30
N PHE A 89 -6.05 2.97 0.88
CA PHE A 89 -4.92 2.37 0.17
C PHE A 89 -5.25 0.95 -0.31
N LEU A 90 -5.80 0.11 0.57
CA LEU A 90 -6.17 -1.27 0.23
C LEU A 90 -7.28 -1.31 -0.82
N GLU A 91 -8.32 -0.46 -0.71
CA GLU A 91 -9.40 -0.37 -1.70
C GLU A 91 -8.95 0.18 -3.05
N SER A 92 -8.03 1.15 -3.06
CA SER A 92 -7.51 1.75 -4.29
C SER A 92 -6.47 0.90 -4.98
N PHE A 93 -6.05 -0.22 -4.37
CA PHE A 93 -5.02 -1.07 -4.92
C PHE A 93 -5.53 -1.87 -6.11
N HIS A 94 -5.16 -1.41 -7.31
CA HIS A 94 -5.46 -2.10 -8.56
C HIS A 94 -4.15 -2.58 -9.19
N ALA A 95 -3.91 -3.88 -9.16
CA ALA A 95 -2.76 -4.51 -9.82
C ALA A 95 -2.90 -4.58 -11.36
N GLN A 96 -3.92 -3.94 -11.92
CA GLN A 96 -4.11 -3.97 -13.36
C GLN A 96 -3.34 -2.85 -14.05
N PRO A 97 -2.49 -3.15 -15.03
CA PRO A 97 -1.96 -2.12 -15.89
C PRO A 97 -3.12 -1.59 -16.73
N SER A 98 -3.38 -0.31 -16.61
CA SER A 98 -3.95 0.41 -17.73
C SER A 98 -3.06 0.16 -18.94
N LYS A 99 -3.65 -0.02 -20.13
CA LYS A 99 -2.88 -0.04 -21.39
C LYS A 99 -1.96 1.16 -21.37
N ILE A 100 -0.64 0.90 -21.32
CA ILE A 100 0.34 1.96 -21.34
C ILE A 100 0.38 2.45 -22.78
N GLU A 101 -0.34 3.51 -23.07
CA GLU A 101 -0.19 4.23 -24.31
C GLU A 101 1.06 5.10 -24.21
N MET A 102 1.89 5.11 -25.25
CA MET A 102 2.99 6.05 -25.33
C MET A 102 2.40 7.46 -25.31
N PRO A 103 2.80 8.31 -24.37
CA PRO A 103 2.24 9.64 -24.27
C PRO A 103 2.51 10.40 -25.57
N SER A 104 1.44 10.98 -26.15
CA SER A 104 1.57 11.90 -27.28
C SER A 104 1.85 13.28 -26.73
N PHE A 105 3.09 13.73 -26.84
CA PHE A 105 3.45 15.07 -26.42
C PHE A 105 3.09 16.08 -27.50
N GLN A 106 2.21 17.01 -27.20
CA GLN A 106 1.94 18.15 -28.07
C GLN A 106 3.14 19.11 -27.99
N LYS A 107 3.51 19.70 -29.13
CA LYS A 107 4.51 20.77 -29.14
C LYS A 107 4.04 21.88 -28.19
N SER A 108 4.88 22.19 -27.23
CA SER A 108 4.67 23.30 -26.30
C SER A 108 5.18 24.60 -26.93
N ASP A 109 4.59 25.73 -26.51
CA ASP A 109 5.11 27.05 -26.83
C ASP A 109 6.44 27.36 -26.11
N PHE A 110 6.82 26.51 -25.13
CA PHE A 110 8.08 26.64 -24.43
C PHE A 110 9.23 26.17 -25.33
N GLN A 111 10.15 27.09 -25.60
CA GLN A 111 11.37 26.81 -26.36
C GLN A 111 12.58 26.80 -25.43
N ILE A 112 13.34 25.70 -25.47
CA ILE A 112 14.61 25.62 -24.77
C ILE A 112 15.61 26.53 -25.48
N GLN A 113 15.93 27.65 -24.84
CA GLN A 113 16.90 28.62 -25.36
C GLN A 113 18.32 28.15 -25.05
N ASN A 114 19.28 28.46 -25.91
CA ASN A 114 20.70 28.18 -25.66
C ASN A 114 21.29 29.24 -24.71
N ARG A 115 20.99 29.11 -23.42
CA ARG A 115 21.46 29.97 -22.31
C ARG A 115 21.78 29.09 -21.11
N ASP A 116 22.70 29.51 -20.28
CA ASP A 116 23.11 28.80 -19.07
C ASP A 116 21.93 28.52 -18.11
N VAL A 117 21.04 29.50 -17.99
CA VAL A 117 19.82 29.40 -17.17
C VAL A 117 18.63 29.98 -17.95
N VAL A 118 17.56 29.18 -18.07
CA VAL A 118 16.32 29.56 -18.72
C VAL A 118 15.18 29.55 -17.69
N PRO A 119 14.55 30.68 -17.42
CA PRO A 119 13.35 30.69 -16.60
C PRO A 119 12.22 29.88 -17.26
N PHE A 120 11.57 29.04 -16.47
CA PHE A 120 10.39 28.29 -16.86
C PHE A 120 9.17 28.93 -16.20
N SER A 121 8.18 29.29 -17.00
CA SER A 121 6.84 29.64 -16.54
C SER A 121 5.87 29.12 -17.58
N GLY A 122 4.99 28.23 -17.20
CA GLY A 122 4.16 27.57 -18.20
C GLY A 122 3.03 26.73 -17.64
N THR A 123 2.30 26.13 -18.57
CA THR A 123 1.21 25.20 -18.31
C THR A 123 1.76 23.81 -17.99
N TRP A 124 0.88 22.91 -17.54
CA TRP A 124 1.17 21.50 -17.37
C TRP A 124 1.75 20.86 -18.64
N GLN A 125 1.22 21.21 -19.79
CA GLN A 125 1.69 20.72 -21.10
C GLN A 125 3.13 21.15 -21.39
N SER A 126 3.49 22.38 -21.03
CA SER A 126 4.86 22.88 -21.16
C SER A 126 5.83 22.12 -20.26
N LEU A 127 5.41 21.80 -19.03
CA LEU A 127 6.21 21.02 -18.09
C LEU A 127 6.39 19.57 -18.59
N GLU A 128 5.32 18.92 -19.02
CA GLU A 128 5.39 17.56 -19.59
C GLU A 128 6.32 17.50 -20.80
N TYR A 129 6.24 18.46 -21.69
CA TYR A 129 7.15 18.57 -22.84
C TYR A 129 8.61 18.72 -22.40
N LEU A 130 8.87 19.57 -21.40
CA LEU A 130 10.21 19.76 -20.86
C LEU A 130 10.75 18.48 -20.24
N ILE A 131 9.97 17.79 -19.41
CA ILE A 131 10.32 16.51 -18.82
C ILE A 131 10.59 15.46 -19.91
N TYR A 132 9.75 15.40 -20.93
CA TYR A 132 9.96 14.52 -22.09
C TYR A 132 11.32 14.76 -22.74
N HIS A 133 11.66 16.03 -22.98
CA HIS A 133 12.96 16.40 -23.55
C HIS A 133 14.14 15.92 -22.67
N LEU A 134 14.09 16.19 -21.35
CA LEU A 134 15.12 15.79 -20.40
C LEU A 134 15.33 14.27 -20.40
N VAL A 135 14.23 13.50 -20.33
CA VAL A 135 14.29 12.03 -20.31
C VAL A 135 14.84 11.48 -21.63
N THR A 136 14.41 12.02 -22.76
CA THR A 136 14.84 11.57 -24.08
C THR A 136 16.33 11.80 -24.28
N GLN A 137 16.82 12.98 -23.92
CA GLN A 137 18.25 13.31 -24.01
C GLN A 137 19.09 12.41 -23.10
N GLU A 138 18.62 12.13 -21.89
CA GLU A 138 19.35 11.25 -20.97
C GLU A 138 19.40 9.80 -21.46
N ASN A 139 18.36 9.30 -22.13
CA ASN A 139 18.37 7.96 -22.70
C ASN A 139 19.41 7.79 -23.83
N GLU A 140 19.69 8.84 -24.60
CA GLU A 140 20.69 8.80 -25.69
C GLU A 140 22.10 8.51 -25.18
N SER A 141 22.38 8.75 -23.90
CA SER A 141 23.65 8.42 -23.28
C SER A 141 23.89 6.92 -23.11
N GLY A 142 22.86 6.09 -23.22
CA GLY A 142 22.88 4.63 -23.08
C GLY A 142 23.09 4.09 -21.66
N LYS A 143 23.46 4.92 -20.70
CA LYS A 143 23.59 4.63 -19.25
C LYS A 143 23.17 5.85 -18.43
N GLY A 144 22.04 6.45 -18.79
CA GLY A 144 21.58 7.65 -18.16
C GLY A 144 21.13 7.46 -16.71
N MET A 145 21.13 8.56 -15.97
CA MET A 145 20.56 8.64 -14.64
C MET A 145 19.70 9.88 -14.51
N ILE A 146 18.42 9.66 -14.23
CA ILE A 146 17.48 10.72 -13.94
C ILE A 146 17.28 10.76 -12.43
N LYS A 147 17.55 11.90 -11.83
CA LYS A 147 17.44 12.15 -10.39
C LYS A 147 16.28 13.08 -10.14
N PHE A 148 15.32 12.63 -9.34
CA PHE A 148 14.14 13.41 -9.03
C PHE A 148 14.01 13.58 -7.51
N LEU A 149 13.90 14.82 -7.08
CA LEU A 149 13.50 15.21 -5.73
C LEU A 149 12.10 15.85 -5.84
N GLY A 150 11.07 15.20 -5.33
CA GLY A 150 9.71 15.70 -5.43
C GLY A 150 8.66 14.68 -5.04
N THR A 151 7.40 15.05 -5.26
CA THR A 151 6.27 14.16 -5.02
C THR A 151 5.85 13.45 -6.32
N PRO A 152 5.33 12.22 -6.27
CA PRO A 152 4.88 11.50 -7.47
C PRO A 152 3.62 12.14 -8.08
N GLN A 153 3.03 13.14 -7.42
CA GLN A 153 1.93 13.97 -7.93
C GLN A 153 2.40 15.00 -8.98
N LEU A 154 3.72 15.07 -9.25
CA LEU A 154 4.23 15.87 -10.36
C LEU A 154 3.49 15.52 -11.65
N PRO A 155 2.87 16.50 -12.34
CA PRO A 155 2.19 16.27 -13.60
C PRO A 155 3.11 15.65 -14.64
N GLY A 156 2.62 14.65 -15.33
CA GLY A 156 3.43 13.92 -16.30
C GLY A 156 4.46 12.97 -15.68
N PHE A 157 4.56 12.86 -14.33
CA PHE A 157 5.52 11.96 -13.70
C PHE A 157 5.36 10.50 -14.17
N SER A 158 4.13 9.98 -14.18
CA SER A 158 3.85 8.65 -14.70
C SER A 158 4.21 8.50 -16.19
N ASN A 159 4.12 9.58 -16.97
CA ASN A 159 4.44 9.61 -18.39
C ASN A 159 5.95 9.52 -18.67
N MET A 160 6.80 9.74 -17.65
CA MET A 160 8.26 9.54 -17.78
C MET A 160 8.63 8.07 -17.94
N PHE A 161 7.93 7.15 -17.27
CA PHE A 161 8.29 5.74 -17.21
C PHE A 161 8.29 5.04 -18.57
N PRO A 162 7.28 5.22 -19.45
CA PRO A 162 7.31 4.65 -20.79
C PRO A 162 8.49 5.14 -21.63
N LEU A 163 9.04 6.31 -21.29
CA LEU A 163 10.15 6.92 -22.03
C LEU A 163 11.51 6.39 -21.58
N ILE A 164 11.63 5.91 -20.33
CA ILE A 164 12.89 5.38 -19.81
C ILE A 164 13.22 4.08 -20.52
N GLN A 165 14.41 4.04 -21.13
CA GLN A 165 14.88 2.95 -21.97
C GLN A 165 16.27 2.45 -21.55
N GLY A 166 16.57 1.23 -21.96
CA GLY A 166 17.91 0.67 -21.81
C GLY A 166 18.34 0.48 -20.36
N LYS A 167 19.46 1.07 -19.99
CA LYS A 167 20.07 1.02 -18.65
C LYS A 167 19.89 2.33 -17.87
N THR A 168 19.00 3.21 -18.31
CA THR A 168 18.70 4.45 -17.61
C THR A 168 18.03 4.15 -16.28
N VAL A 169 18.54 4.73 -15.19
CA VAL A 169 18.03 4.58 -13.83
C VAL A 169 17.26 5.84 -13.45
N LEU A 170 16.05 5.68 -12.91
CA LEU A 170 15.33 6.76 -12.24
C LEU A 170 15.52 6.63 -10.73
N ARG A 171 16.19 7.61 -10.12
CA ARG A 171 16.40 7.71 -8.68
C ARG A 171 15.51 8.80 -8.11
N HIS A 172 14.63 8.44 -7.21
CA HIS A 172 13.59 9.34 -6.71
C HIS A 172 13.69 9.50 -5.18
N ILE A 173 13.83 10.74 -4.71
CA ILE A 173 13.76 11.11 -3.30
C ILE A 173 12.38 11.73 -3.03
N LEU A 174 11.65 11.16 -2.08
CA LEU A 174 10.34 11.64 -1.65
C LEU A 174 10.44 12.44 -0.35
N PRO A 175 9.93 13.67 -0.31
CA PRO A 175 9.72 14.37 0.94
C PRO A 175 8.46 13.83 1.62
N PHE A 176 8.61 13.22 2.79
CA PHE A 176 7.48 12.78 3.62
C PHE A 176 7.22 13.77 4.75
N SER A 177 5.94 14.02 5.02
CA SER A 177 5.50 14.77 6.19
C SER A 177 5.72 13.96 7.49
N LYS A 178 6.07 14.67 8.57
CA LYS A 178 6.20 14.07 9.91
C LYS A 178 4.87 13.88 10.63
N TYR A 179 3.76 14.35 10.05
CA TYR A 179 2.43 14.36 10.69
C TYR A 179 2.39 15.17 11.98
N ASP A 180 2.86 16.39 11.93
CA ASP A 180 2.91 17.29 13.08
C ASP A 180 1.51 17.79 13.50
N ASN A 181 0.49 17.60 12.66
CA ASN A 181 -0.88 17.99 12.96
C ASN A 181 -1.92 17.02 12.34
N ILE A 182 -3.17 17.11 12.83
CA ILE A 182 -4.27 16.23 12.44
C ILE A 182 -4.68 16.37 10.97
N LEU A 183 -4.52 17.55 10.39
CA LEU A 183 -4.88 17.81 8.99
C LEU A 183 -3.94 17.05 8.04
N GLU A 184 -2.65 17.02 8.36
CA GLU A 184 -1.66 16.25 7.60
C GLU A 184 -1.94 14.75 7.65
N ILE A 185 -2.44 14.25 8.79
CA ILE A 185 -2.85 12.83 8.93
C ILE A 185 -4.13 12.56 8.15
N ARG A 186 -5.07 13.50 8.15
CA ARG A 186 -6.34 13.38 7.41
C ARG A 186 -6.11 13.32 5.90
N ASP A 187 -5.29 14.23 5.40
CA ASP A 187 -4.98 14.38 3.97
C ASP A 187 -3.63 13.70 3.63
N ASP A 188 -3.43 12.49 4.09
CA ASP A 188 -2.17 11.77 4.12
C ASP A 188 -1.47 11.65 2.75
N HIS A 189 -0.67 12.65 2.43
CA HIS A 189 0.14 12.69 1.20
C HIS A 189 1.20 11.57 1.15
N ASN A 190 1.64 11.04 2.30
CA ASN A 190 2.61 9.94 2.32
C ASN A 190 1.96 8.65 1.81
N PHE A 191 0.72 8.31 2.26
CA PHE A 191 -0.02 7.15 1.74
C PHE A 191 -0.42 7.33 0.28
N GLN A 192 -0.80 8.54 -0.14
CA GLN A 192 -1.06 8.84 -1.55
C GLN A 192 0.18 8.60 -2.41
N SER A 193 1.34 9.09 -1.94
CA SER A 193 2.63 8.88 -2.62
C SER A 193 2.99 7.38 -2.67
N LEU A 194 2.81 6.65 -1.57
CA LEU A 194 3.04 5.20 -1.52
C LEU A 194 2.15 4.46 -2.54
N SER A 195 0.85 4.77 -2.60
CA SER A 195 -0.08 4.18 -3.56
C SER A 195 0.35 4.41 -5.00
N GLN A 196 0.73 5.64 -5.34
CA GLN A 196 1.16 5.97 -6.70
C GLN A 196 2.45 5.23 -7.07
N ILE A 197 3.43 5.17 -6.17
CA ILE A 197 4.70 4.48 -6.41
C ILE A 197 4.46 2.98 -6.62
N ILE A 198 3.63 2.35 -5.80
CA ILE A 198 3.30 0.93 -5.95
C ILE A 198 2.59 0.70 -7.29
N SER A 199 1.66 1.58 -7.68
CA SER A 199 1.01 1.53 -8.98
C SER A 199 2.00 1.63 -10.14
N LEU A 200 3.04 2.47 -10.02
CA LEU A 200 4.11 2.58 -11.01
C LEU A 200 4.94 1.28 -11.08
N TYR A 201 5.31 0.69 -9.96
CA TYR A 201 5.97 -0.62 -9.97
C TYR A 201 5.09 -1.69 -10.62
N ALA A 202 3.79 -1.71 -10.36
CA ALA A 202 2.86 -2.65 -10.99
C ALA A 202 2.77 -2.48 -12.51
N GLN A 203 2.70 -1.23 -12.97
CA GLN A 203 2.55 -0.91 -14.40
C GLN A 203 3.83 -1.18 -15.21
N PHE A 204 5.00 -0.96 -14.62
CA PHE A 204 6.28 -0.96 -15.34
C PHE A 204 7.19 -2.14 -15.00
N ALA A 205 6.73 -3.09 -14.20
CA ALA A 205 7.50 -4.29 -13.83
C ALA A 205 8.11 -5.03 -15.02
N ASN A 206 7.38 -5.11 -16.13
CA ASN A 206 7.80 -5.81 -17.35
C ASN A 206 8.83 -5.06 -18.19
N ARG A 207 8.93 -3.75 -18.03
CA ARG A 207 9.79 -2.91 -18.88
C ARG A 207 11.23 -2.83 -18.38
N LYS A 208 11.55 -3.53 -17.29
CA LYS A 208 12.90 -3.48 -16.67
C LYS A 208 13.37 -2.05 -16.39
N VAL A 209 12.43 -1.15 -16.07
CA VAL A 209 12.77 0.20 -15.64
C VAL A 209 13.44 0.09 -14.28
N HIS A 210 14.68 0.56 -14.19
CA HIS A 210 15.38 0.66 -12.91
C HIS A 210 14.86 1.89 -12.15
N TYR A 211 13.94 1.67 -11.22
CA TYR A 211 13.36 2.70 -10.39
C TYR A 211 13.75 2.49 -8.93
N GLU A 212 14.50 3.44 -8.37
CA GLU A 212 14.96 3.44 -6.99
C GLU A 212 14.19 4.53 -6.22
N THR A 213 13.54 4.18 -5.12
CA THR A 213 12.78 5.11 -4.30
C THR A 213 13.36 5.21 -2.90
N ALA A 214 13.60 6.44 -2.48
CA ALA A 214 14.05 6.75 -1.14
C ALA A 214 13.22 7.89 -0.56
N TYR A 215 13.22 8.06 0.77
CA TYR A 215 12.47 9.13 1.42
C TYR A 215 13.30 9.78 2.52
N TYR A 216 12.92 11.00 2.86
CA TYR A 216 13.32 11.65 4.09
C TYR A 216 12.11 12.34 4.71
N TYR A 217 12.15 12.51 6.04
CA TYR A 217 11.16 13.32 6.72
C TYR A 217 11.63 14.78 6.75
N GLY A 218 10.94 15.62 6.01
CA GLY A 218 11.22 17.04 5.88
C GLY A 218 9.99 17.91 6.14
N MET A 219 10.14 19.21 6.02
CA MET A 219 8.97 20.10 5.92
C MET A 219 8.26 19.82 4.60
N ASP A 220 6.93 19.78 4.63
CA ASP A 220 6.14 19.85 3.42
C ASP A 220 6.27 21.27 2.84
N PHE A 221 6.97 21.38 1.73
CA PHE A 221 7.17 22.65 1.04
C PHE A 221 5.99 23.06 0.16
N SER A 222 4.96 22.23 0.05
CA SER A 222 3.78 22.52 -0.80
C SER A 222 3.06 23.80 -0.35
N HIS A 223 3.11 24.13 0.94
CA HIS A 223 2.50 25.32 1.54
C HIS A 223 3.51 26.34 2.04
N SER A 224 4.81 26.09 1.87
CA SER A 224 5.85 27.02 2.31
C SER A 224 6.19 28.02 1.21
N ILE A 225 6.29 29.31 1.60
CA ILE A 225 6.80 30.35 0.71
C ILE A 225 8.30 30.14 0.41
N PHE A 226 8.99 29.36 1.22
CA PHE A 226 10.41 29.05 1.11
C PHE A 226 10.66 27.53 1.33
N PRO A 227 11.50 26.89 0.53
CA PRO A 227 12.23 27.43 -0.63
C PRO A 227 11.32 27.66 -1.84
N PRO A 228 11.61 28.66 -2.68
CA PRO A 228 10.79 28.98 -3.87
C PRO A 228 10.74 27.83 -4.89
N PHE A 229 11.76 26.94 -4.89
CA PHE A 229 11.90 25.79 -5.79
C PHE A 229 12.24 24.52 -4.98
N PRO A 230 11.25 23.91 -4.33
CA PRO A 230 11.51 22.73 -3.48
C PRO A 230 11.75 21.44 -4.26
N TYR A 231 11.42 21.41 -5.54
CA TYR A 231 11.51 20.21 -6.36
C TYR A 231 12.58 20.33 -7.43
N MET A 232 13.21 19.21 -7.77
CA MET A 232 14.33 19.20 -8.69
C MET A 232 14.35 17.91 -9.52
N ILE A 233 14.58 18.07 -10.84
CA ILE A 233 14.94 16.97 -11.73
C ILE A 233 16.34 17.25 -12.24
N VAL A 234 17.26 16.28 -12.11
CA VAL A 234 18.63 16.42 -12.60
C VAL A 234 18.98 15.23 -13.49
N THR A 235 19.60 15.53 -14.62
CA THR A 235 20.14 14.58 -15.58
C THR A 235 21.64 14.85 -15.75
N SER A 236 22.31 14.19 -16.71
CA SER A 236 23.72 14.47 -17.02
C SER A 236 23.94 15.84 -17.65
N GLN A 237 22.92 16.40 -18.32
CA GLN A 237 23.04 17.63 -19.12
C GLN A 237 22.22 18.79 -18.59
N TYR A 238 21.20 18.53 -17.77
CA TYR A 238 20.22 19.52 -17.34
C TYR A 238 19.90 19.38 -15.85
N ALA A 239 19.58 20.51 -15.23
CA ALA A 239 18.88 20.51 -13.96
C ALA A 239 17.65 21.41 -14.06
N LEU A 240 16.49 20.92 -13.66
CA LEU A 240 15.23 21.64 -13.63
C LEU A 240 14.79 21.79 -12.19
N TRP A 241 14.76 23.03 -11.71
CA TRP A 241 14.15 23.39 -10.44
C TRP A 241 12.71 23.83 -10.63
N LEU A 242 11.82 23.39 -9.75
CA LEU A 242 10.38 23.62 -9.86
C LEU A 242 9.81 24.18 -8.56
N SER A 243 8.90 25.14 -8.71
CA SER A 243 8.09 25.69 -7.61
C SER A 243 7.14 24.63 -7.04
N GLY A 244 6.63 24.86 -5.82
CA GLY A 244 5.72 23.93 -5.15
C GLY A 244 4.45 23.61 -5.94
N ASN A 245 3.98 24.52 -6.79
CA ASN A 245 2.84 24.30 -7.67
C ASN A 245 3.22 23.85 -9.09
N TYR A 246 4.50 23.58 -9.36
CA TYR A 246 5.06 23.13 -10.64
C TYR A 246 4.87 24.07 -11.84
N GLN A 247 4.38 25.29 -11.64
CA GLN A 247 4.11 26.24 -12.74
C GLN A 247 5.29 27.12 -13.09
N ASN A 248 6.25 27.25 -12.17
CA ASN A 248 7.43 28.09 -12.36
C ASN A 248 8.68 27.30 -12.05
N GLY A 249 9.81 27.67 -12.64
CA GLY A 249 11.07 27.01 -12.42
C GLY A 249 12.25 27.64 -13.13
N LEU A 250 13.39 26.97 -13.02
CA LEU A 250 14.63 27.34 -13.67
C LEU A 250 15.22 26.08 -14.33
N LEU A 251 15.39 26.13 -15.65
CA LEU A 251 16.15 25.13 -16.38
C LEU A 251 17.61 25.59 -16.44
N VAL A 252 18.51 24.82 -15.87
CA VAL A 252 19.96 25.04 -15.84
C VAL A 252 20.62 24.14 -16.87
N GLN A 253 21.45 24.73 -17.74
CA GLN A 253 22.18 24.02 -18.79
C GLN A 253 23.70 24.17 -18.63
N ASP A 254 24.18 25.10 -17.77
CA ASP A 254 25.57 25.23 -17.43
C ASP A 254 26.13 23.92 -16.83
N GLN A 255 27.11 23.33 -17.50
CA GLN A 255 27.59 21.98 -17.18
C GLN A 255 28.26 21.88 -15.81
N ASP A 256 28.96 22.92 -15.38
CA ASP A 256 29.59 22.94 -14.05
C ASP A 256 28.53 23.00 -12.94
N THR A 257 27.49 23.80 -13.13
CA THR A 257 26.35 23.89 -12.22
C THR A 257 25.56 22.59 -12.20
N VAL A 258 25.27 21.99 -13.35
CA VAL A 258 24.57 20.69 -13.44
C VAL A 258 25.36 19.60 -12.72
N LYS A 259 26.69 19.54 -12.93
CA LYS A 259 27.57 18.59 -12.24
C LYS A 259 27.55 18.80 -10.72
N TYR A 260 27.59 20.04 -10.28
CA TYR A 260 27.49 20.36 -8.85
C TYR A 260 26.14 19.91 -8.25
N LEU A 261 25.03 20.17 -8.94
CA LEU A 261 23.69 19.77 -8.50
C LEU A 261 23.54 18.24 -8.47
N ASN A 262 24.16 17.52 -9.41
CA ASN A 262 24.27 16.07 -9.36
C ASN A 262 24.95 15.58 -8.08
N GLN A 263 26.06 16.20 -7.69
CA GLN A 263 26.77 15.87 -6.44
C GLN A 263 25.93 16.21 -5.20
N VAL A 264 25.22 17.32 -5.20
CA VAL A 264 24.31 17.70 -4.12
C VAL A 264 23.20 16.67 -3.96
N PHE A 265 22.58 16.23 -5.06
CA PHE A 265 21.55 15.19 -5.02
C PHE A 265 22.12 13.87 -4.47
N ASP A 266 23.32 13.43 -4.91
CA ASP A 266 23.92 12.18 -4.44
C ASP A 266 24.19 12.23 -2.93
N LYS A 267 24.73 13.33 -2.41
CA LYS A 267 24.91 13.53 -0.96
C LYS A 267 23.59 13.50 -0.20
N LEU A 268 22.53 14.08 -0.77
CA LEU A 268 21.21 14.03 -0.16
C LEU A 268 20.69 12.59 -0.17
N TYR A 269 20.82 11.89 -1.28
CA TYR A 269 20.39 10.50 -1.41
C TYR A 269 21.08 9.57 -0.41
N GLU A 270 22.37 9.76 -0.14
CA GLU A 270 23.11 9.01 0.88
C GLU A 270 22.57 9.19 2.31
N GLN A 271 21.85 10.28 2.56
CA GLN A 271 21.21 10.58 3.85
C GLN A 271 19.75 10.11 3.94
N THR A 272 19.21 9.59 2.84
CA THR A 272 17.82 9.11 2.79
C THR A 272 17.73 7.63 3.17
N THR A 273 16.51 7.18 3.43
CA THR A 273 16.18 5.76 3.65
C THR A 273 15.45 5.22 2.42
N LEU A 274 15.78 4.02 1.98
CA LEU A 274 15.04 3.37 0.90
C LEU A 274 13.59 3.18 1.32
N LEU A 275 12.66 3.52 0.42
CA LEU A 275 11.22 3.38 0.69
C LEU A 275 10.75 1.97 0.35
N LEU A 276 10.97 1.56 -0.89
CA LEU A 276 10.57 0.27 -1.42
C LEU A 276 11.76 -0.35 -2.15
N VAL A 277 12.01 -1.61 -1.88
CA VAL A 277 13.07 -2.37 -2.57
C VAL A 277 12.39 -3.49 -3.36
N PRO A 278 12.38 -3.42 -4.70
CA PRO A 278 11.81 -4.47 -5.52
C PRO A 278 12.66 -5.73 -5.46
N ILE A 279 12.00 -6.87 -5.26
CA ILE A 279 12.63 -8.18 -5.33
C ILE A 279 12.37 -8.73 -6.73
N GLN A 280 13.43 -8.87 -7.52
CA GLN A 280 13.31 -9.21 -8.95
C GLN A 280 13.72 -10.65 -9.28
N ASP A 281 14.34 -11.34 -8.32
CA ASP A 281 14.83 -12.69 -8.52
C ASP A 281 14.70 -13.56 -7.26
N LEU A 282 14.85 -14.87 -7.45
CA LEU A 282 14.69 -15.85 -6.38
C LEU A 282 15.72 -15.70 -5.26
N HIS A 283 16.97 -15.28 -5.58
CA HIS A 283 18.00 -15.07 -4.55
C HIS A 283 17.65 -13.90 -3.65
N SER A 284 17.19 -12.78 -4.23
CA SER A 284 16.69 -11.62 -3.49
C SER A 284 15.51 -11.98 -2.62
N GLN A 285 14.59 -12.82 -3.11
CA GLN A 285 13.45 -13.31 -2.33
C GLN A 285 13.90 -14.19 -1.15
N LEU A 286 14.84 -15.10 -1.36
CA LEU A 286 15.39 -15.91 -0.28
C LEU A 286 16.14 -15.05 0.76
N ALA A 287 16.87 -14.01 0.33
CA ALA A 287 17.54 -13.09 1.24
C ALA A 287 16.53 -12.32 2.13
N VAL A 288 15.41 -11.84 1.56
CA VAL A 288 14.34 -11.22 2.34
C VAL A 288 13.71 -12.20 3.30
N ASN A 289 13.43 -13.43 2.87
CA ASN A 289 12.91 -14.48 3.75
C ASN A 289 13.87 -14.76 4.90
N GLN A 290 15.19 -14.80 4.66
CA GLN A 290 16.19 -14.95 5.72
C GLN A 290 16.21 -13.74 6.66
N LYS A 291 16.08 -12.52 6.13
CA LYS A 291 15.97 -11.29 6.93
C LYS A 291 14.75 -11.34 7.84
N ILE A 292 13.58 -11.77 7.32
CA ILE A 292 12.36 -12.00 8.10
C ILE A 292 12.62 -12.98 9.23
N MET A 293 13.25 -14.13 8.92
CA MET A 293 13.55 -15.17 9.94
C MET A 293 14.52 -14.70 11.03
N SER A 294 15.42 -13.78 10.70
CA SER A 294 16.38 -13.21 11.65
C SER A 294 15.84 -12.05 12.48
N CYS A 295 14.78 -11.38 12.02
CA CYS A 295 14.16 -10.29 12.77
C CYS A 295 13.44 -10.81 14.02
N LYS A 296 13.73 -10.21 15.17
CA LYS A 296 12.90 -10.39 16.36
C LYS A 296 11.59 -9.66 16.14
N SER A 297 10.49 -10.32 16.35
CA SER A 297 9.16 -9.71 16.29
C SER A 297 8.26 -10.42 17.28
N ASP A 298 7.50 -9.64 18.04
CA ASP A 298 6.51 -10.18 18.97
C ASP A 298 5.16 -10.39 18.28
N THR A 299 4.93 -9.71 17.16
CA THR A 299 3.69 -9.81 16.38
C THR A 299 3.97 -9.90 14.90
N GLU A 300 3.20 -10.73 14.21
CA GLU A 300 3.21 -10.82 12.75
C GLU A 300 1.79 -10.80 12.21
N ILE A 301 1.63 -10.14 11.07
CA ILE A 301 0.35 -10.05 10.35
C ILE A 301 0.56 -10.55 8.94
N LEU A 302 -0.30 -11.49 8.54
CA LEU A 302 -0.39 -12.05 7.20
C LEU A 302 -1.76 -11.71 6.63
N PHE A 303 -1.81 -10.75 5.72
CA PHE A 303 -3.04 -10.37 5.03
C PHE A 303 -2.98 -10.81 3.57
N GLN A 304 -3.84 -11.74 3.18
CA GLN A 304 -3.92 -12.27 1.82
C GLN A 304 -5.22 -13.06 1.61
N LEU A 305 -5.84 -12.98 0.43
CA LEU A 305 -7.09 -13.71 0.17
C LEU A 305 -6.86 -15.22 0.06
N VAL A 306 -5.83 -15.66 -0.68
CA VAL A 306 -5.36 -17.04 -0.62
C VAL A 306 -4.44 -17.18 0.58
N PRO A 307 -4.75 -18.01 1.57
CA PRO A 307 -3.90 -18.14 2.75
C PRO A 307 -2.47 -18.53 2.37
N CYS A 308 -1.48 -18.17 3.20
CA CYS A 308 -0.12 -18.64 3.03
C CYS A 308 -0.08 -20.17 3.22
N LEU A 309 -0.14 -20.88 2.11
CA LEU A 309 -0.18 -22.34 2.09
C LEU A 309 1.21 -22.98 1.94
N VAL A 310 2.22 -22.18 1.68
CA VAL A 310 3.62 -22.63 1.51
C VAL A 310 4.13 -23.46 2.71
N PRO A 311 3.88 -23.12 3.98
CA PRO A 311 4.31 -23.94 5.11
C PRO A 311 3.70 -25.34 5.12
N PHE A 312 2.60 -25.56 4.42
CA PHE A 312 1.81 -26.82 4.50
C PHE A 312 2.10 -27.81 3.38
N ILE A 313 3.11 -27.54 2.55
CA ILE A 313 3.54 -28.45 1.48
C ILE A 313 4.54 -29.51 1.92
N GLN A 314 4.89 -29.61 3.20
CA GLN A 314 5.89 -30.56 3.71
C GLN A 314 5.63 -32.01 3.32
N LYS A 315 4.36 -32.40 3.13
CA LYS A 315 3.98 -33.74 2.72
C LYS A 315 3.85 -33.93 1.22
N ILE A 316 4.24 -32.92 0.46
CA ILE A 316 4.20 -32.92 -1.00
C ILE A 316 5.63 -33.09 -1.51
N ASP A 317 5.80 -33.97 -2.47
CA ASP A 317 7.07 -34.01 -3.21
C ASP A 317 7.14 -32.83 -4.19
N VAL A 318 7.78 -31.74 -3.75
CA VAL A 318 7.91 -30.50 -4.53
C VAL A 318 8.69 -30.71 -5.84
N ARG A 319 9.59 -31.74 -5.89
CA ARG A 319 10.36 -32.06 -7.11
C ARG A 319 9.45 -32.39 -8.29
N LYS A 320 8.31 -33.01 -8.01
CA LYS A 320 7.27 -33.35 -8.99
C LYS A 320 6.75 -32.13 -9.74
N TYR A 321 6.77 -30.96 -9.11
CA TYR A 321 6.15 -29.74 -9.63
C TYR A 321 7.15 -28.75 -10.18
N LEU A 322 8.40 -28.73 -9.73
CA LEU A 322 9.41 -27.81 -10.23
C LEU A 322 9.79 -28.12 -11.67
N LEU A 323 9.86 -27.09 -12.51
CA LEU A 323 10.25 -27.23 -13.91
C LEU A 323 11.70 -27.72 -14.04
N GLU A 324 11.98 -28.49 -15.10
CA GLU A 324 13.31 -29.07 -15.32
C GLU A 324 14.38 -28.01 -15.60
N ASN A 325 13.99 -26.95 -16.27
CA ASN A 325 14.87 -25.83 -16.63
C ASN A 325 15.08 -24.81 -15.50
N MET A 326 14.55 -25.09 -14.29
CA MET A 326 14.73 -24.18 -13.16
C MET A 326 16.22 -24.10 -12.77
N PRO A 327 16.80 -22.90 -12.74
CA PRO A 327 18.19 -22.72 -12.32
C PRO A 327 18.42 -23.15 -10.88
N GLN A 328 19.52 -23.83 -10.59
CA GLN A 328 19.93 -24.23 -9.24
C GLN A 328 18.85 -25.00 -8.46
N LYS A 329 18.09 -25.85 -9.14
CA LYS A 329 16.92 -26.56 -8.60
C LYS A 329 17.18 -27.28 -7.27
N GLU A 330 18.30 -28.01 -7.15
CA GLU A 330 18.60 -28.75 -5.90
C GLU A 330 18.93 -27.82 -4.73
N TYR A 331 19.67 -26.75 -4.99
CA TYR A 331 19.93 -25.73 -3.97
C TYR A 331 18.62 -25.06 -3.49
N PHE A 332 17.72 -24.75 -4.44
CA PHE A 332 16.41 -24.23 -4.10
C PHE A 332 15.62 -25.18 -3.21
N ILE A 333 15.54 -26.46 -3.57
CA ILE A 333 14.78 -27.46 -2.79
C ILE A 333 15.30 -27.55 -1.35
N GLN A 334 16.62 -27.57 -1.18
CA GLN A 334 17.23 -27.64 0.15
C GLN A 334 16.97 -26.39 0.98
N SER A 335 17.21 -25.21 0.39
CA SER A 335 16.99 -23.92 1.06
C SER A 335 15.52 -23.71 1.39
N PHE A 336 14.63 -24.10 0.49
CA PHE A 336 13.19 -23.99 0.65
C PHE A 336 12.65 -24.91 1.76
N SER A 337 13.16 -26.14 1.85
CA SER A 337 12.79 -27.07 2.92
C SER A 337 13.19 -26.54 4.29
N THR A 338 14.40 -25.98 4.40
CA THR A 338 14.88 -25.34 5.63
C THR A 338 14.04 -24.11 5.98
N TYR A 339 13.72 -23.29 4.98
CA TYR A 339 12.85 -22.12 5.17
C TYR A 339 11.48 -22.49 5.72
N ILE A 340 10.82 -23.53 5.15
CA ILE A 340 9.51 -24.00 5.62
C ILE A 340 9.57 -24.45 7.08
N GLN A 341 10.59 -25.22 7.47
CA GLN A 341 10.74 -25.68 8.85
C GLN A 341 10.89 -24.52 9.82
N ASN A 342 11.74 -23.56 9.48
CA ASN A 342 11.96 -22.37 10.29
C ASN A 342 10.68 -21.51 10.39
N LEU A 343 9.95 -21.37 9.29
CA LEU A 343 8.70 -20.61 9.25
C LEU A 343 7.62 -21.21 10.15
N ILE A 344 7.45 -22.54 10.12
CA ILE A 344 6.51 -23.22 11.01
C ILE A 344 6.90 -23.03 12.46
N HIS A 345 8.18 -23.26 12.79
CA HIS A 345 8.66 -23.08 14.16
C HIS A 345 8.44 -21.64 14.66
N ARG A 346 8.70 -20.64 13.79
CA ARG A 346 8.44 -19.24 14.08
C ARG A 346 6.96 -18.97 14.32
N HIS A 347 6.07 -19.47 13.47
CA HIS A 347 4.62 -19.28 13.63
C HIS A 347 4.06 -19.97 14.88
N GLU A 348 4.64 -21.08 15.30
CA GLU A 348 4.28 -21.73 16.59
C GLU A 348 4.64 -20.86 17.80
N GLN A 349 5.65 -20.00 17.69
CA GLN A 349 6.05 -19.10 18.76
C GLN A 349 5.27 -17.78 18.77
N ILE A 350 5.05 -17.20 17.58
CA ILE A 350 4.50 -15.84 17.44
C ILE A 350 2.97 -15.85 17.36
N HIS A 351 2.36 -16.95 16.88
CA HIS A 351 0.92 -17.04 16.60
C HIS A 351 0.42 -15.90 15.68
N PRO A 352 0.88 -15.81 14.43
CA PRO A 352 0.57 -14.69 13.55
C PRO A 352 -0.93 -14.45 13.37
N LEU A 353 -1.32 -13.19 13.28
CA LEU A 353 -2.65 -12.78 12.86
C LEU A 353 -2.79 -13.04 11.35
N HIS A 354 -3.61 -13.98 10.94
CA HIS A 354 -3.70 -14.47 9.58
C HIS A 354 -5.08 -14.24 8.97
N PHE A 355 -5.16 -13.34 8.00
CA PHE A 355 -6.36 -13.07 7.23
C PHE A 355 -6.37 -13.90 5.95
N CYS A 356 -7.53 -14.48 5.62
CA CYS A 356 -7.77 -15.15 4.35
C CYS A 356 -9.26 -15.15 4.01
N SER A 357 -9.65 -15.65 2.83
CA SER A 357 -11.04 -15.77 2.42
C SER A 357 -11.38 -17.18 1.92
N LEU A 358 -12.68 -17.54 1.99
CA LEU A 358 -13.18 -18.80 1.41
C LEU A 358 -12.97 -18.84 -0.11
N ASN A 359 -13.14 -17.70 -0.78
CA ASN A 359 -12.91 -17.59 -2.21
C ASN A 359 -11.44 -17.82 -2.56
N GLY A 360 -10.53 -17.30 -1.74
CA GLY A 360 -9.09 -17.54 -1.91
C GLY A 360 -8.74 -19.03 -1.78
N ILE A 361 -9.26 -19.72 -0.76
CA ILE A 361 -9.04 -21.16 -0.57
C ILE A 361 -9.66 -21.96 -1.73
N ARG A 362 -10.87 -21.60 -2.18
CA ARG A 362 -11.51 -22.20 -3.34
C ARG A 362 -10.66 -22.05 -4.59
N ARG A 363 -10.15 -20.86 -4.86
CA ARG A 363 -9.26 -20.57 -6.00
C ARG A 363 -8.01 -21.46 -5.97
N PHE A 364 -7.40 -21.65 -4.81
CA PHE A 364 -6.27 -22.57 -4.67
C PHE A 364 -6.69 -24.03 -4.97
N LEU A 365 -7.79 -24.50 -4.42
CA LEU A 365 -8.30 -25.84 -4.68
C LEU A 365 -8.61 -26.08 -6.17
N GLU A 366 -9.09 -25.07 -6.88
CA GLU A 366 -9.38 -25.12 -8.31
C GLU A 366 -8.13 -25.04 -9.19
N LYS A 367 -7.20 -24.14 -8.86
CA LYS A 367 -6.06 -23.83 -9.73
C LYS A 367 -4.77 -24.56 -9.31
N GLY A 368 -4.54 -24.77 -8.02
CA GLY A 368 -3.31 -25.37 -7.48
C GLY A 368 -2.07 -24.49 -7.62
N VAL A 369 -2.27 -23.19 -7.65
CA VAL A 369 -1.21 -22.19 -7.82
C VAL A 369 -1.03 -21.42 -6.52
N PHE A 370 0.22 -21.20 -6.13
CA PHE A 370 0.61 -20.36 -5.01
C PHE A 370 0.84 -18.94 -5.53
N ASP A 371 0.25 -17.96 -4.85
CA ASP A 371 0.44 -16.55 -5.23
C ASP A 371 1.86 -16.03 -4.83
N GLU A 372 2.63 -16.83 -4.06
CA GLU A 372 3.99 -16.50 -3.62
C GLU A 372 5.06 -16.66 -4.68
N PHE A 373 4.81 -17.47 -5.70
CA PHE A 373 5.82 -17.85 -6.69
C PHE A 373 5.28 -17.71 -8.11
N SER A 374 6.15 -17.24 -9.02
CA SER A 374 5.82 -17.26 -10.44
C SER A 374 5.63 -18.68 -10.95
N THR A 375 4.62 -18.88 -11.77
CA THR A 375 4.37 -20.13 -12.50
C THR A 375 5.45 -20.46 -13.52
N ASP A 376 6.44 -19.57 -13.75
CA ASP A 376 7.62 -19.84 -14.56
C ASP A 376 8.59 -20.85 -13.90
N PHE A 377 8.43 -21.14 -12.61
CA PHE A 377 9.31 -22.06 -11.87
C PHE A 377 8.67 -23.41 -11.56
N TYR A 378 7.35 -23.50 -11.58
CA TYR A 378 6.64 -24.71 -11.23
C TYR A 378 5.31 -24.85 -11.98
N ARG A 379 4.82 -26.08 -12.10
CA ARG A 379 3.48 -26.37 -12.61
C ARG A 379 2.46 -26.48 -11.48
N PRO A 380 1.18 -26.16 -11.71
CA PRO A 380 0.13 -26.26 -10.71
C PRO A 380 0.06 -27.64 -10.05
N LEU A 381 -0.25 -27.66 -8.76
CA LEU A 381 -0.43 -28.91 -8.02
C LEU A 381 -1.63 -29.70 -8.58
N ASP A 382 -1.54 -31.01 -8.55
CA ASP A 382 -2.69 -31.88 -8.87
C ASP A 382 -3.76 -31.85 -7.77
N LYS A 383 -4.96 -32.29 -8.10
CA LYS A 383 -6.13 -32.22 -7.20
C LYS A 383 -5.91 -32.91 -5.85
N ALA A 384 -5.20 -34.05 -5.82
CA ALA A 384 -4.95 -34.77 -4.60
C ALA A 384 -4.02 -34.01 -3.66
N ASP A 385 -2.95 -33.42 -4.20
CA ASP A 385 -1.97 -32.68 -3.43
C ASP A 385 -2.52 -31.32 -2.96
N ARG A 386 -3.37 -30.63 -3.75
CA ARG A 386 -4.12 -29.45 -3.29
C ARG A 386 -4.93 -29.72 -2.03
N LYS A 387 -5.67 -30.84 -2.01
CA LYS A 387 -6.45 -31.28 -0.83
C LYS A 387 -5.55 -31.52 0.38
N LYS A 388 -4.42 -32.20 0.19
CA LYS A 388 -3.46 -32.44 1.28
C LYS A 388 -2.93 -31.14 1.87
N VAL A 389 -2.61 -30.15 1.03
CA VAL A 389 -2.13 -28.84 1.49
C VAL A 389 -3.18 -28.16 2.37
N VAL A 390 -4.43 -28.09 1.93
CA VAL A 390 -5.51 -27.47 2.73
C VAL A 390 -5.82 -28.28 3.99
N GLN A 391 -5.71 -29.62 3.95
CA GLN A 391 -5.83 -30.46 5.15
C GLN A 391 -4.72 -30.17 6.17
N GLN A 392 -3.48 -29.98 5.70
CA GLN A 392 -2.39 -29.57 6.59
C GLN A 392 -2.63 -28.17 7.15
N PHE A 393 -3.08 -27.20 6.33
CA PHE A 393 -3.47 -25.87 6.82
C PHE A 393 -4.49 -25.98 7.96
N LEU A 394 -5.57 -26.74 7.80
CA LEU A 394 -6.57 -26.95 8.86
C LEU A 394 -5.96 -27.57 10.13
N LYS A 395 -5.05 -28.54 9.97
CA LYS A 395 -4.35 -29.15 11.10
C LYS A 395 -3.51 -28.17 11.91
N TYR A 396 -2.84 -27.25 11.22
CA TYR A 396 -1.98 -26.24 11.83
C TYR A 396 -2.68 -24.91 12.11
N ALA A 397 -3.96 -24.74 11.73
CA ALA A 397 -4.73 -23.53 12.00
C ALA A 397 -4.74 -23.08 13.48
N PRO A 398 -4.64 -23.97 14.49
CA PRO A 398 -4.52 -23.54 15.90
C PRO A 398 -3.32 -22.65 16.19
N MET A 399 -2.22 -22.72 15.40
CA MET A 399 -1.05 -21.86 15.59
C MET A 399 -1.23 -20.44 15.08
N TYR A 400 -2.34 -20.14 14.41
CA TYR A 400 -2.67 -18.81 13.92
C TYR A 400 -3.80 -18.17 14.70
N GLU A 401 -3.79 -16.84 14.81
CA GLU A 401 -5.00 -16.07 15.04
C GLU A 401 -5.71 -15.90 13.68
N LEU A 402 -6.48 -16.94 13.30
CA LEU A 402 -7.12 -16.98 11.98
C LEU A 402 -8.35 -16.09 11.94
N ARG A 403 -8.38 -15.17 10.96
CA ARG A 403 -9.51 -14.30 10.61
C ARG A 403 -9.97 -14.58 9.17
N LEU A 404 -10.97 -15.45 9.04
CA LEU A 404 -11.59 -15.74 7.75
C LEU A 404 -12.55 -14.63 7.39
N LEU A 405 -12.24 -13.83 6.37
CA LEU A 405 -13.07 -12.72 5.92
C LEU A 405 -14.42 -13.22 5.43
N ARG A 406 -15.50 -12.49 5.78
CA ARG A 406 -16.87 -12.81 5.33
C ARG A 406 -17.07 -12.48 3.86
N GLU A 407 -16.46 -11.41 3.41
CA GLU A 407 -16.45 -10.95 2.04
C GLU A 407 -15.03 -10.60 1.66
N ASP A 408 -14.66 -10.81 0.41
CA ASP A 408 -13.42 -10.28 -0.12
C ASP A 408 -13.54 -8.74 -0.03
N LEU A 409 -12.59 -8.07 0.62
CA LEU A 409 -12.63 -6.63 0.82
C LEU A 409 -12.59 -5.91 -0.54
N GLY A 410 -13.76 -5.64 -1.09
CA GLY A 410 -13.93 -5.00 -2.39
C GLY A 410 -13.28 -5.78 -3.54
N GLU A 411 -12.83 -5.07 -4.56
CA GLU A 411 -12.03 -5.61 -5.66
C GLU A 411 -10.55 -5.78 -5.27
N LEU A 412 -10.26 -5.97 -3.98
CA LEU A 412 -8.90 -6.29 -3.56
C LEU A 412 -8.38 -7.39 -4.46
N SER A 413 -7.52 -6.97 -5.35
CA SER A 413 -7.11 -7.77 -6.47
C SER A 413 -6.59 -9.10 -5.96
N ASN A 414 -7.10 -10.12 -6.58
CA ASN A 414 -6.61 -11.46 -6.47
C ASN A 414 -5.08 -11.47 -6.57
N GLY A 415 -4.36 -11.42 -5.47
CA GLY A 415 -2.91 -11.45 -5.46
C GLY A 415 -2.21 -10.44 -4.56
N LEU A 416 -2.94 -9.46 -3.97
CA LEU A 416 -2.32 -8.59 -2.97
C LEU A 416 -2.05 -9.38 -1.69
N LYS A 417 -0.82 -9.27 -1.20
CA LYS A 417 -0.38 -9.77 0.10
C LYS A 417 0.32 -8.68 0.85
N VAL A 418 0.05 -8.60 2.13
CA VAL A 418 0.76 -7.74 3.05
C VAL A 418 1.28 -8.61 4.19
N TYR A 419 2.58 -8.61 4.37
CA TYR A 419 3.24 -9.18 5.54
C TYR A 419 3.80 -8.05 6.38
N LEU A 420 3.61 -8.12 7.68
CA LEU A 420 4.12 -7.13 8.62
C LEU A 420 4.74 -7.84 9.83
N SER A 421 5.90 -7.37 10.21
CA SER A 421 6.53 -7.63 11.51
C SER A 421 6.79 -6.29 12.21
N ASP A 422 7.49 -6.29 13.34
CA ASP A 422 7.74 -5.04 14.08
C ASP A 422 8.67 -4.07 13.35
N SER A 423 9.58 -4.57 12.51
CA SER A 423 10.62 -3.77 11.86
C SER A 423 10.67 -3.89 10.34
N LEU A 424 9.95 -4.84 9.77
CA LEU A 424 9.98 -5.14 8.35
C LEU A 424 8.61 -5.57 7.87
N GLY A 425 8.17 -5.05 6.75
CA GLY A 425 7.02 -5.55 6.02
C GLY A 425 7.36 -5.80 4.56
N TYR A 426 6.46 -6.44 3.86
CA TYR A 426 6.46 -6.43 2.40
C TYR A 426 5.02 -6.38 1.87
N ILE A 427 4.91 -5.79 0.69
CA ILE A 427 3.70 -5.81 -0.13
C ILE A 427 4.03 -6.64 -1.37
N GLN A 428 3.26 -7.68 -1.60
CA GLN A 428 3.41 -8.54 -2.77
C GLN A 428 2.13 -8.50 -3.60
N PHE A 429 2.29 -8.46 -4.92
CA PHE A 429 1.18 -8.52 -5.87
C PHE A 429 1.64 -9.14 -7.18
N MET A 430 0.67 -9.53 -8.01
CA MET A 430 0.95 -10.08 -9.32
C MET A 430 0.72 -9.02 -10.38
N SER A 431 1.68 -8.85 -11.28
CA SER A 431 1.50 -8.00 -12.46
C SER A 431 0.54 -8.69 -13.46
N SER A 432 0.03 -7.93 -14.41
CA SER A 432 -0.94 -8.44 -15.40
C SER A 432 -0.45 -9.58 -16.27
N ASP A 433 0.86 -9.67 -16.45
CA ASP A 433 1.54 -10.73 -17.21
C ASP A 433 2.00 -11.91 -16.35
N GLY A 434 1.60 -11.92 -15.05
CA GLY A 434 1.83 -13.03 -14.13
C GLY A 434 3.16 -12.99 -13.37
N HIS A 435 3.93 -11.90 -13.47
CA HIS A 435 5.14 -11.75 -12.65
C HIS A 435 4.78 -11.35 -11.21
N VAL A 436 5.43 -11.98 -10.25
CA VAL A 436 5.29 -11.65 -8.85
C VAL A 436 6.22 -10.48 -8.53
N ILE A 437 5.64 -9.42 -7.98
CA ILE A 437 6.36 -8.22 -7.52
C ILE A 437 6.31 -8.23 -6.00
N VAL A 438 7.46 -8.14 -5.37
CA VAL A 438 7.58 -8.01 -3.93
C VAL A 438 8.34 -6.73 -3.62
N LEU A 439 7.74 -5.88 -2.81
CA LEU A 439 8.29 -4.61 -2.39
C LEU A 439 8.47 -4.64 -0.87
N THR A 440 9.70 -4.55 -0.38
CA THR A 440 9.95 -4.47 1.06
C THR A 440 9.66 -3.07 1.57
N LEU A 441 9.13 -2.98 2.78
CA LEU A 441 8.73 -1.75 3.45
C LEU A 441 9.30 -1.74 4.88
N GLU A 442 10.16 -0.78 5.18
CA GLU A 442 10.79 -0.64 6.49
C GLU A 442 10.45 0.70 7.18
N ASN A 443 9.58 1.51 6.57
CA ASN A 443 9.14 2.78 7.15
C ASN A 443 8.26 2.56 8.38
N PRO A 444 8.67 3.03 9.59
CA PRO A 444 7.97 2.74 10.84
C PRO A 444 6.54 3.28 10.89
N ASN A 445 6.27 4.44 10.26
CA ASN A 445 4.94 5.04 10.25
C ASN A 445 3.96 4.21 9.42
N PHE A 446 4.37 3.72 8.25
CA PHE A 446 3.53 2.81 7.48
C PHE A 446 3.33 1.48 8.20
N LEU A 447 4.40 0.87 8.73
CA LEU A 447 4.30 -0.39 9.46
C LEU A 447 3.32 -0.27 10.64
N SER A 448 3.46 0.78 11.45
CA SER A 448 2.56 0.99 12.59
C SER A 448 1.12 1.27 12.18
N SER A 449 0.91 2.02 11.08
CA SER A 449 -0.44 2.31 10.58
C SER A 449 -1.14 1.07 10.03
N PHE A 450 -0.43 0.24 9.26
CA PHE A 450 -0.95 -1.03 8.78
C PHE A 450 -1.24 -1.99 9.94
N LYS A 451 -0.34 -2.11 10.93
CA LYS A 451 -0.55 -2.96 12.11
C LYS A 451 -1.80 -2.53 12.88
N ASP A 452 -1.91 -1.25 13.24
CA ASP A 452 -3.08 -0.71 13.96
C ASP A 452 -4.39 -0.97 13.19
N TYR A 453 -4.37 -0.85 11.85
CA TYR A 453 -5.54 -1.15 11.02
C TYR A 453 -5.96 -2.62 11.11
N PHE A 454 -5.05 -3.56 10.88
CA PHE A 454 -5.38 -4.98 10.87
C PHE A 454 -5.73 -5.52 12.26
N GLU A 455 -5.03 -5.11 13.31
CA GLU A 455 -5.30 -5.50 14.69
C GLU A 455 -6.69 -5.03 15.13
N SER A 456 -7.09 -3.83 14.69
CA SER A 456 -8.36 -3.19 15.06
C SER A 456 -9.50 -3.45 14.10
N MET A 457 -9.33 -4.33 13.12
CA MET A 457 -10.38 -4.65 12.15
C MET A 457 -11.65 -5.13 12.87
N ASP A 458 -12.80 -4.60 12.43
CA ASP A 458 -14.09 -4.89 13.02
C ASP A 458 -14.38 -6.39 12.98
N ALA A 459 -14.79 -6.96 14.13
CA ALA A 459 -15.11 -8.37 14.26
C ALA A 459 -16.26 -8.84 13.36
N ASP A 460 -17.11 -7.91 12.91
CA ASP A 460 -18.20 -8.21 11.98
C ASP A 460 -17.70 -8.52 10.55
N LEU A 461 -16.45 -8.19 10.22
CA LEU A 461 -15.85 -8.43 8.90
C LEU A 461 -15.30 -9.85 8.71
N TYR A 462 -15.18 -10.64 9.78
CA TYR A 462 -14.64 -12.00 9.71
C TYR A 462 -15.43 -12.98 10.57
N TYR A 463 -15.30 -14.26 10.27
CA TYR A 463 -15.93 -15.34 11.03
C TYR A 463 -15.16 -15.61 12.32
N PRO A 464 -15.85 -15.98 13.44
CA PRO A 464 -15.19 -16.57 14.59
C PRO A 464 -14.35 -17.78 14.17
N LYS A 465 -13.21 -18.01 14.83
CA LYS A 465 -12.23 -19.03 14.44
C LYS A 465 -12.84 -20.44 14.29
N GLU A 466 -13.70 -20.83 15.20
CA GLU A 466 -14.37 -22.14 15.18
C GLU A 466 -15.28 -22.28 13.96
N GLU A 467 -16.05 -21.24 13.65
CA GLU A 467 -16.92 -21.19 12.48
C GLU A 467 -16.10 -21.19 11.19
N ALA A 468 -15.00 -20.43 11.15
CA ALA A 468 -14.07 -20.38 10.03
C ALA A 468 -13.52 -21.78 9.69
N LEU A 469 -13.08 -22.55 10.69
CA LEU A 469 -12.57 -23.90 10.49
C LEU A 469 -13.63 -24.85 9.94
N ILE A 470 -14.88 -24.75 10.43
CA ILE A 470 -16.00 -25.55 9.92
C ILE A 470 -16.29 -25.19 8.45
N LEU A 471 -16.27 -23.92 8.09
CA LEU A 471 -16.54 -23.46 6.73
C LEU A 471 -15.45 -23.95 5.75
N ILE A 472 -14.18 -23.88 6.15
CA ILE A 472 -13.06 -24.37 5.35
C ILE A 472 -13.14 -25.90 5.18
N GLN A 473 -13.48 -26.63 6.25
CA GLN A 473 -13.67 -28.09 6.17
C GLN A 473 -14.83 -28.48 5.26
N LYS A 474 -15.95 -27.75 5.32
CA LYS A 474 -17.09 -27.95 4.39
C LYS A 474 -16.67 -27.72 2.94
N LEU A 475 -15.94 -26.63 2.68
CA LEU A 475 -15.41 -26.35 1.34
C LEU A 475 -14.51 -27.49 0.86
N LEU A 476 -13.56 -27.96 1.68
CA LEU A 476 -12.65 -29.06 1.34
C LEU A 476 -13.37 -30.36 0.99
N ASN A 477 -14.50 -30.66 1.67
CA ASN A 477 -15.29 -31.87 1.42
C ASN A 477 -16.04 -31.83 0.08
N GLN A 478 -16.24 -30.66 -0.50
CA GLN A 478 -16.88 -30.48 -1.81
C GLN A 478 -15.94 -30.77 -2.99
N TYR A 479 -14.64 -30.76 -2.75
CA TYR A 479 -13.60 -31.01 -3.76
C TYR A 479 -13.11 -32.44 -3.71
#